data_8cdfd4bae0c424b4c679fb47f66f451a
#
_entry.id   8cdfd4bae0c424b4c679fb47f66f451a
#
_cell.length_a   1.000
_cell.length_b   1.000
_cell.length_c   1.000
_cell.angle_alpha   90.00
_cell.angle_beta   90.00
_cell.angle_gamma   90.00
#
_symmetry.space_group_name_H-M   'P 1'
#
loop_
_entity.id
_entity.type
_entity.pdbx_description
1 polymer ?
#
loop_
_entity_poly.entity_id
_entity_poly.type
_entity_poly.pdbx_seq_one_letter_code
_entity_poly.pdbx_strand_id
1 'polypeptide(L)'
;MSAPPASVDLLEPGQVHVWRMDLDRPGKELADLRERLSNDEREREARFRREVDRGRYIVAHAALRMLLARYLNVPEYRDAFDIGPDGKPSLGIGAGLHFNLAHSRGVGLVALTGDTRIGVDIEAIDHTLNIDTVAERFFSSSECSALRGVGPERRREGFFHVWSQKEAYLKGRGDGVVHGLDHFDVVADLLEGAGLLTDRKDPCATLRWKLFALEPGMGFRGALAVEGGTPSVHRYDWS
;
A
#
# COMPACT_ATOMS: atom_id res chain seq x y z
N MET A 1 12.22 22.26 3.75
CA MET A 1 10.82 21.82 3.62
C MET A 1 10.36 22.28 2.24
N SER A 2 10.37 21.38 1.26
CA SER A 2 9.85 21.70 -0.07
C SER A 2 8.34 21.57 0.00
N ALA A 3 7.63 22.64 -0.28
CA ALA A 3 6.19 22.60 -0.52
C ALA A 3 5.90 21.53 -1.60
N PRO A 4 4.76 20.82 -1.54
CA PRO A 4 4.37 19.94 -2.63
C PRO A 4 4.39 20.74 -3.92
N PRO A 5 4.87 20.17 -5.04
CA PRO A 5 4.94 20.89 -6.29
C PRO A 5 3.54 21.44 -6.60
N ALA A 6 3.47 22.73 -6.89
CA ALA A 6 2.22 23.46 -7.13
C ALA A 6 1.43 22.95 -8.35
N SER A 7 2.03 22.07 -9.13
CA SER A 7 1.45 21.34 -10.26
C SER A 7 1.93 19.90 -10.22
N VAL A 8 1.26 19.05 -9.45
CA VAL A 8 1.26 17.64 -9.81
C VAL A 8 0.32 17.54 -10.99
N ASP A 9 0.84 17.17 -12.13
CA ASP A 9 0.02 16.95 -13.30
C ASP A 9 -1.10 15.96 -12.94
N LEU A 10 -2.30 16.21 -13.44
CA LEU A 10 -3.42 15.31 -13.30
C LEU A 10 -2.98 13.93 -13.80
N LEU A 11 -3.48 12.87 -13.18
CA LEU A 11 -3.23 11.50 -13.63
C LEU A 11 -3.56 11.38 -15.12
N GLU A 12 -2.54 11.07 -15.91
CA GLU A 12 -2.74 10.70 -17.31
C GLU A 12 -3.09 9.21 -17.41
N PRO A 13 -3.77 8.78 -18.48
CA PRO A 13 -4.02 7.36 -18.72
C PRO A 13 -2.72 6.54 -18.67
N GLY A 14 -2.75 5.42 -17.98
CA GLY A 14 -1.57 4.56 -17.79
C GLY A 14 -0.56 5.05 -16.75
N GLN A 15 -0.90 6.07 -15.95
CA GLN A 15 -0.05 6.52 -14.83
C GLN A 15 -0.54 6.00 -13.49
N VAL A 16 0.41 5.77 -12.60
CA VAL A 16 0.20 5.52 -11.18
C VAL A 16 1.04 6.49 -10.38
N HIS A 17 0.40 7.21 -9.47
CA HIS A 17 1.06 8.09 -8.52
C HIS A 17 1.14 7.41 -7.15
N VAL A 18 2.34 7.30 -6.60
CA VAL A 18 2.58 6.76 -5.25
C VAL A 18 3.10 7.88 -4.36
N TRP A 19 2.34 8.19 -3.32
CA TRP A 19 2.67 9.20 -2.32
C TRP A 19 3.18 8.54 -1.06
N ARG A 20 4.39 8.89 -0.65
CA ARG A 20 4.97 8.53 0.63
C ARG A 20 4.70 9.63 1.64
N MET A 21 4.37 9.27 2.87
CA MET A 21 4.13 10.22 3.96
C MET A 21 4.79 9.77 5.24
N ASP A 22 5.39 10.73 5.96
CA ASP A 22 5.81 10.56 7.33
C ASP A 22 4.60 10.76 8.24
N LEU A 23 4.29 9.76 9.06
CA LEU A 23 3.09 9.74 9.90
C LEU A 23 3.34 10.28 11.31
N ASP A 24 4.58 10.40 11.73
CA ASP A 24 4.95 10.95 13.03
C ASP A 24 5.00 12.48 12.93
N ARG A 25 3.90 13.14 13.28
CA ARG A 25 3.74 14.60 13.22
C ARG A 25 3.59 15.21 14.59
N PRO A 26 4.04 16.47 14.80
CA PRO A 26 3.82 17.21 16.05
C PRO A 26 2.33 17.38 16.36
N GLY A 27 1.97 17.39 17.66
CA GLY A 27 0.59 17.46 18.10
C GLY A 27 -0.21 18.66 17.58
N LYS A 28 0.45 19.80 17.31
CA LYS A 28 -0.20 20.99 16.72
C LYS A 28 -0.72 20.69 15.30
N GLU A 29 0.07 20.00 14.48
CA GLU A 29 -0.34 19.62 13.13
C GLU A 29 -1.45 18.57 13.15
N LEU A 30 -1.44 17.67 14.14
CA LEU A 30 -2.46 16.64 14.28
C LEU A 30 -3.86 17.22 14.50
N ALA A 31 -3.99 18.35 15.21
CA ALA A 31 -5.28 18.98 15.42
C ALA A 31 -5.89 19.48 14.10
N ASP A 32 -5.10 20.11 13.27
CA ASP A 32 -5.54 20.62 11.95
C ASP A 32 -5.86 19.47 10.98
N LEU A 33 -5.04 18.42 10.99
CA LEU A 33 -5.26 17.24 10.16
C LEU A 33 -6.50 16.45 10.60
N ARG A 34 -6.77 16.39 11.89
CA ARG A 34 -7.96 15.73 12.43
C ARG A 34 -9.27 16.35 11.91
N GLU A 35 -9.27 17.65 11.62
CA GLU A 35 -10.43 18.32 11.01
C GLU A 35 -10.74 17.85 9.58
N ARG A 36 -9.79 17.20 8.90
CA ARG A 36 -9.98 16.63 7.56
C ARG A 36 -10.68 15.26 7.55
N LEU A 37 -10.73 14.60 8.69
CA LEU A 37 -11.33 13.26 8.82
C LEU A 37 -12.87 13.32 8.68
N SER A 38 -13.44 12.27 8.09
CA SER A 38 -14.89 12.04 8.13
C SER A 38 -15.36 11.70 9.55
N ASN A 39 -16.67 11.69 9.78
CA ASN A 39 -17.22 11.32 11.08
C ASN A 39 -16.87 9.87 11.46
N ASP A 40 -16.99 8.92 10.53
CA ASP A 40 -16.66 7.51 10.76
C ASP A 40 -15.16 7.33 11.10
N GLU A 41 -14.28 8.09 10.43
CA GLU A 41 -12.85 8.07 10.74
C GLU A 41 -12.54 8.66 12.10
N ARG A 42 -13.24 9.72 12.52
CA ARG A 42 -13.11 10.29 13.89
C ARG A 42 -13.58 9.31 14.96
N GLU A 43 -14.67 8.57 14.70
CA GLU A 43 -15.12 7.51 15.59
C GLU A 43 -14.11 6.38 15.71
N ARG A 44 -13.49 6.00 14.59
CA ARG A 44 -12.44 4.98 14.57
C ARG A 44 -11.17 5.47 15.24
N GLU A 45 -10.76 6.71 15.01
CA GLU A 45 -9.63 7.38 15.68
C GLU A 45 -9.77 7.34 17.20
N ALA A 46 -10.96 7.61 17.72
CA ALA A 46 -11.23 7.61 19.16
C ALA A 46 -11.06 6.22 19.82
N ARG A 47 -11.05 5.12 19.07
CA ARG A 47 -10.89 3.75 19.59
C ARG A 47 -9.42 3.35 19.79
N PHE A 48 -8.46 4.11 19.27
CA PHE A 48 -7.04 3.80 19.45
C PHE A 48 -6.61 4.02 20.89
N ARG A 49 -5.94 3.01 21.47
CA ARG A 49 -5.45 3.06 22.85
C ARG A 49 -4.13 3.83 23.00
N ARG A 50 -3.29 3.77 21.97
CA ARG A 50 -1.96 4.40 21.97
C ARG A 50 -2.01 5.68 21.17
N GLU A 51 -1.57 6.78 21.77
CA GLU A 51 -1.57 8.09 21.11
C GLU A 51 -0.75 8.11 19.82
N VAL A 52 0.38 7.39 19.78
CA VAL A 52 1.21 7.30 18.57
C VAL A 52 0.46 6.65 17.42
N ASP A 53 -0.28 5.57 17.66
CA ASP A 53 -1.04 4.88 16.60
C ASP A 53 -2.24 5.73 16.17
N ARG A 54 -2.86 6.42 17.11
CA ARG A 54 -3.92 7.40 16.86
C ARG A 54 -3.43 8.55 15.99
N GLY A 55 -2.28 9.14 16.32
CA GLY A 55 -1.67 10.22 15.53
C GLY A 55 -1.35 9.77 14.11
N ARG A 56 -0.74 8.61 13.95
CA ARG A 56 -0.44 8.03 12.63
C ARG A 56 -1.70 7.78 11.80
N TYR A 57 -2.76 7.29 12.42
CA TYR A 57 -4.06 7.12 11.76
C TYR A 57 -4.61 8.46 11.25
N ILE A 58 -4.59 9.50 12.08
CA ILE A 58 -5.04 10.85 11.69
C ILE A 58 -4.26 11.32 10.46
N VAL A 59 -2.92 11.25 10.48
CA VAL A 59 -2.10 11.72 9.36
C VAL A 59 -2.38 10.95 8.09
N ALA A 60 -2.41 9.60 8.16
CA ALA A 60 -2.63 8.75 6.99
C ALA A 60 -3.98 9.03 6.31
N HIS A 61 -5.06 9.14 7.10
CA HIS A 61 -6.40 9.36 6.56
C HIS A 61 -6.61 10.81 6.12
N ALA A 62 -6.08 11.79 6.83
CA ALA A 62 -6.14 13.20 6.39
C ALA A 62 -5.38 13.40 5.07
N ALA A 63 -4.17 12.83 4.96
CA ALA A 63 -3.39 12.88 3.72
C ALA A 63 -4.16 12.22 2.54
N LEU A 64 -4.75 11.04 2.76
CA LEU A 64 -5.60 10.40 1.75
C LEU A 64 -6.74 11.35 1.30
N ARG A 65 -7.47 11.95 2.22
CA ARG A 65 -8.59 12.85 1.89
C ARG A 65 -8.13 14.10 1.15
N MET A 66 -7.00 14.68 1.53
CA MET A 66 -6.41 15.82 0.85
C MET A 66 -5.95 15.46 -0.57
N LEU A 67 -5.35 14.29 -0.75
CA LEU A 67 -4.98 13.77 -2.06
C LEU A 67 -6.23 13.51 -2.92
N LEU A 68 -7.25 12.84 -2.39
CA LEU A 68 -8.50 12.61 -3.12
C LEU A 68 -9.16 13.92 -3.54
N ALA A 69 -9.23 14.93 -2.66
CA ALA A 69 -9.76 16.23 -2.99
C ALA A 69 -8.99 16.88 -4.16
N ARG A 70 -7.66 16.78 -4.14
CA ARG A 70 -6.80 17.29 -5.21
C ARG A 70 -7.05 16.59 -6.55
N TYR A 71 -7.05 15.25 -6.57
CA TYR A 71 -7.22 14.47 -7.81
C TYR A 71 -8.63 14.54 -8.38
N LEU A 72 -9.64 14.71 -7.54
CA LEU A 72 -11.03 14.91 -7.93
C LEU A 72 -11.35 16.37 -8.27
N ASN A 73 -10.37 17.28 -8.08
CA ASN A 73 -10.52 18.73 -8.28
C ASN A 73 -11.71 19.31 -7.49
N VAL A 74 -11.84 18.92 -6.23
CA VAL A 74 -12.84 19.44 -5.29
C VAL A 74 -12.13 20.15 -4.13
N PRO A 75 -12.76 21.16 -3.50
CA PRO A 75 -12.15 21.88 -2.37
C PRO A 75 -11.82 20.99 -1.18
N GLU A 76 -12.64 19.98 -0.95
CA GLU A 76 -12.52 19.03 0.15
C GLU A 76 -13.23 17.73 -0.21
N TYR A 77 -12.69 16.59 0.26
CA TYR A 77 -13.32 15.28 0.11
C TYR A 77 -13.64 14.68 1.48
N ARG A 78 -14.92 14.58 1.82
CA ARG A 78 -15.41 14.02 3.09
C ARG A 78 -16.44 12.90 2.94
N ASP A 79 -16.76 12.53 1.71
CA ASP A 79 -17.75 11.51 1.45
C ASP A 79 -17.33 10.17 2.04
N ALA A 80 -18.32 9.35 2.38
CA ALA A 80 -18.08 7.98 2.80
C ALA A 80 -17.47 7.18 1.65
N PHE A 81 -16.57 6.26 1.99
CA PHE A 81 -16.08 5.29 1.04
C PHE A 81 -17.08 4.13 0.88
N ASP A 82 -17.23 3.64 -0.32
CA ASP A 82 -17.85 2.33 -0.54
C ASP A 82 -16.89 1.26 -0.02
N ILE A 83 -17.42 0.36 0.81
CA ILE A 83 -16.63 -0.71 1.40
C ILE A 83 -16.93 -2.01 0.67
N GLY A 84 -15.92 -2.54 0.00
CA GLY A 84 -16.02 -3.84 -0.65
C GLY A 84 -16.22 -5.00 0.32
N PRO A 85 -16.53 -6.21 -0.20
CA PRO A 85 -16.78 -7.40 0.63
C PRO A 85 -15.64 -7.72 1.60
N ASP A 86 -14.42 -7.43 1.19
CA ASP A 86 -13.18 -7.69 1.96
C ASP A 86 -12.70 -6.47 2.75
N GLY A 87 -13.53 -5.44 2.87
CA GLY A 87 -13.23 -4.24 3.64
C GLY A 87 -12.35 -3.21 2.92
N LYS A 88 -12.04 -3.41 1.63
CA LYS A 88 -11.30 -2.44 0.83
C LYS A 88 -12.16 -1.20 0.56
N PRO A 89 -11.70 0.02 0.96
CA PRO A 89 -12.40 1.24 0.64
C PRO A 89 -12.21 1.60 -0.84
N SER A 90 -13.26 2.13 -1.46
CA SER A 90 -13.26 2.64 -2.83
C SER A 90 -14.12 3.90 -2.93
N LEU A 91 -13.93 4.64 -4.00
CA LEU A 91 -14.83 5.73 -4.39
C LEU A 91 -16.05 5.14 -5.09
N GLY A 92 -17.16 5.88 -5.06
CA GLY A 92 -18.40 5.47 -5.74
C GLY A 92 -18.19 5.21 -7.24
N ILE A 93 -19.12 4.46 -7.81
CA ILE A 93 -19.09 4.09 -9.23
C ILE A 93 -19.05 5.36 -10.10
N GLY A 94 -18.09 5.39 -11.03
CA GLY A 94 -17.93 6.52 -11.96
C GLY A 94 -17.02 7.64 -11.48
N ALA A 95 -16.37 7.51 -10.33
CA ALA A 95 -15.42 8.51 -9.84
C ALA A 95 -14.16 8.65 -10.72
N GLY A 96 -13.86 7.68 -11.59
CA GLY A 96 -12.71 7.72 -12.49
C GLY A 96 -11.35 7.78 -11.75
N LEU A 97 -11.30 7.35 -10.49
CA LEU A 97 -10.11 7.33 -9.67
C LEU A 97 -10.13 6.12 -8.75
N HIS A 98 -9.04 5.37 -8.75
CA HIS A 98 -8.79 4.25 -7.84
C HIS A 98 -7.67 4.61 -6.88
N PHE A 99 -7.77 4.14 -5.66
CA PHE A 99 -6.74 4.36 -4.65
C PHE A 99 -6.54 3.14 -3.76
N ASN A 100 -5.40 3.09 -3.12
CA ASN A 100 -5.14 2.20 -1.99
C ASN A 100 -4.19 2.87 -1.00
N LEU A 101 -4.43 2.68 0.29
CA LEU A 101 -3.65 3.20 1.41
C LEU A 101 -3.05 2.03 2.18
N ALA A 102 -1.77 2.12 2.50
CA ALA A 102 -1.10 1.22 3.44
C ALA A 102 -0.16 2.00 4.35
N HIS A 103 0.07 1.50 5.54
CA HIS A 103 1.05 2.09 6.45
C HIS A 103 1.65 1.04 7.38
N SER A 104 2.90 1.23 7.73
CA SER A 104 3.59 0.42 8.73
C SER A 104 4.45 1.35 9.59
N ARG A 105 4.28 1.27 10.93
CA ARG A 105 4.93 2.19 11.86
C ARG A 105 4.70 3.67 11.46
N GLY A 106 5.79 4.43 11.30
CA GLY A 106 5.77 5.87 11.03
C GLY A 106 5.72 6.26 9.54
N VAL A 107 5.52 5.30 8.62
CA VAL A 107 5.49 5.59 7.17
C VAL A 107 4.20 5.07 6.55
N GLY A 108 3.59 5.87 5.69
CA GLY A 108 2.43 5.49 4.90
C GLY A 108 2.67 5.66 3.40
N LEU A 109 1.91 4.92 2.62
CA LEU A 109 1.86 5.00 1.16
C LEU A 109 0.41 5.13 0.70
N VAL A 110 0.15 6.06 -0.22
CA VAL A 110 -1.09 6.13 -0.99
C VAL A 110 -0.75 5.94 -2.45
N ALA A 111 -1.37 4.96 -3.09
CA ALA A 111 -1.29 4.78 -4.52
C ALA A 111 -2.60 5.22 -5.18
N LEU A 112 -2.51 5.94 -6.31
CA LEU A 112 -3.64 6.49 -7.07
C LEU A 112 -3.46 6.19 -8.56
N THR A 113 -4.56 5.85 -9.23
CA THR A 113 -4.62 5.68 -10.71
C THR A 113 -6.03 5.98 -11.21
N GLY A 114 -6.14 6.44 -12.46
CA GLY A 114 -7.43 6.68 -13.11
C GLY A 114 -8.08 5.44 -13.72
N ASP A 115 -7.31 4.40 -14.01
CA ASP A 115 -7.72 3.44 -15.03
C ASP A 115 -8.13 2.06 -14.49
N THR A 116 -7.58 1.62 -13.35
CA THR A 116 -7.64 0.20 -13.01
C THR A 116 -7.50 -0.09 -11.52
N ARG A 117 -7.73 -1.34 -11.13
CA ARG A 117 -7.55 -1.78 -9.74
C ARG A 117 -6.07 -1.69 -9.34
N ILE A 118 -5.86 -1.24 -8.11
CA ILE A 118 -4.54 -0.99 -7.56
C ILE A 118 -4.48 -1.47 -6.10
N GLY A 119 -3.31 -1.95 -5.70
CA GLY A 119 -2.99 -2.26 -4.32
C GLY A 119 -1.58 -1.80 -3.98
N VAL A 120 -1.39 -1.28 -2.79
CA VAL A 120 -0.09 -0.90 -2.25
C VAL A 120 0.10 -1.49 -0.88
N ASP A 121 1.32 -1.91 -0.59
CA ASP A 121 1.69 -2.34 0.74
C ASP A 121 3.05 -1.80 1.16
N ILE A 122 3.24 -1.66 2.47
CA ILE A 122 4.49 -1.25 3.09
C ILE A 122 4.66 -1.99 4.41
N GLU A 123 5.89 -2.49 4.64
CA GLU A 123 6.25 -3.16 5.87
C GLU A 123 7.55 -2.63 6.47
N ALA A 124 7.51 -2.28 7.74
CA ALA A 124 8.72 -2.03 8.50
C ALA A 124 9.44 -3.35 8.77
N ILE A 125 10.74 -3.41 8.50
CA ILE A 125 11.54 -4.60 8.78
C ILE A 125 11.62 -4.79 10.30
N ASP A 126 10.92 -5.82 10.79
CA ASP A 126 10.91 -6.18 12.20
C ASP A 126 11.98 -7.23 12.50
N HIS A 127 12.99 -6.85 13.30
CA HIS A 127 14.09 -7.72 13.67
C HIS A 127 13.71 -8.74 14.76
N THR A 128 12.56 -8.59 15.40
CA THR A 128 12.07 -9.50 16.46
C THR A 128 11.19 -10.61 15.91
N LEU A 129 10.65 -10.45 14.70
CA LEU A 129 9.78 -11.43 14.07
C LEU A 129 10.54 -12.71 13.72
N ASN A 130 9.98 -13.86 14.07
CA ASN A 130 10.45 -15.15 13.56
C ASN A 130 9.95 -15.36 12.13
N ILE A 131 10.75 -14.89 11.17
CA ILE A 131 10.38 -14.88 9.75
C ILE A 131 10.22 -16.30 9.19
N ASP A 132 10.97 -17.29 9.70
CA ASP A 132 10.90 -18.66 9.21
C ASP A 132 9.54 -19.30 9.52
N THR A 133 9.07 -19.17 10.76
CA THR A 133 7.76 -19.66 11.17
C THR A 133 6.63 -19.00 10.37
N VAL A 134 6.73 -17.70 10.11
CA VAL A 134 5.71 -16.98 9.37
C VAL A 134 5.75 -17.37 7.88
N ALA A 135 6.94 -17.46 7.29
CA ALA A 135 7.09 -17.92 5.90
C ALA A 135 6.52 -19.34 5.70
N GLU A 136 6.86 -20.29 6.58
CA GLU A 136 6.35 -21.67 6.49
C GLU A 136 4.82 -21.75 6.59
N ARG A 137 4.18 -20.78 7.23
CA ARG A 137 2.73 -20.75 7.38
C ARG A 137 2.00 -20.11 6.20
N PHE A 138 2.61 -19.11 5.56
CA PHE A 138 1.91 -18.23 4.63
C PHE A 138 2.50 -18.20 3.22
N PHE A 139 3.75 -18.59 3.04
CA PHE A 139 4.39 -18.58 1.73
C PHE A 139 4.29 -19.95 1.06
N SER A 140 4.46 -19.95 -0.24
CA SER A 140 4.56 -21.21 -0.97
C SER A 140 5.89 -21.92 -0.68
N SER A 141 5.96 -23.21 -0.98
CA SER A 141 7.19 -23.99 -0.82
C SER A 141 8.34 -23.48 -1.70
N SER A 142 8.03 -22.94 -2.88
CA SER A 142 9.01 -22.34 -3.79
C SER A 142 9.61 -21.06 -3.20
N GLU A 143 8.79 -20.17 -2.66
CA GLU A 143 9.23 -18.95 -2.00
C GLU A 143 10.04 -19.21 -0.73
N CYS A 144 9.59 -20.17 0.09
CA CYS A 144 10.35 -20.62 1.26
C CYS A 144 11.74 -21.17 0.85
N SER A 145 11.81 -21.92 -0.23
CA SER A 145 13.07 -22.47 -0.76
C SER A 145 13.98 -21.35 -1.27
N ALA A 146 13.44 -20.39 -2.02
CA ALA A 146 14.18 -19.24 -2.51
C ALA A 146 14.75 -18.41 -1.36
N LEU A 147 13.95 -18.13 -0.32
CA LEU A 147 14.39 -17.40 0.87
C LEU A 147 15.48 -18.13 1.66
N ARG A 148 15.48 -19.46 1.69
CA ARG A 148 16.56 -20.25 2.31
C ARG A 148 17.87 -20.15 1.51
N GLY A 149 17.78 -19.99 0.19
CA GLY A 149 18.93 -19.80 -0.70
C GLY A 149 19.59 -18.44 -0.59
N VAL A 150 18.89 -17.43 -0.06
CA VAL A 150 19.44 -16.09 0.17
C VAL A 150 20.29 -16.11 1.45
N GLY A 151 21.47 -15.47 1.39
CA GLY A 151 22.36 -15.36 2.57
C GLY A 151 21.65 -14.74 3.78
N PRO A 152 22.04 -15.12 5.02
CA PRO A 152 21.33 -14.74 6.26
C PRO A 152 21.05 -13.25 6.40
N GLU A 153 22.00 -12.41 5.96
CA GLU A 153 21.92 -10.94 6.05
C GLU A 153 20.76 -10.37 5.20
N ARG A 154 20.52 -10.94 4.02
CA ARG A 154 19.46 -10.50 3.11
C ARG A 154 18.14 -11.25 3.28
N ARG A 155 18.14 -12.37 4.01
CA ARG A 155 16.96 -13.23 4.15
C ARG A 155 15.77 -12.50 4.80
N ARG A 156 16.04 -11.68 5.82
CA ARG A 156 14.99 -10.88 6.46
C ARG A 156 14.39 -9.84 5.52
N GLU A 157 15.22 -9.15 4.78
CA GLU A 157 14.75 -8.20 3.77
C GLU A 157 13.96 -8.92 2.67
N GLY A 158 14.44 -10.07 2.22
CA GLY A 158 13.73 -10.93 1.26
C GLY A 158 12.35 -11.37 1.76
N PHE A 159 12.23 -11.72 3.05
CA PHE A 159 10.94 -12.04 3.64
C PHE A 159 9.95 -10.87 3.52
N PHE A 160 10.34 -9.66 3.94
CA PHE A 160 9.45 -8.49 3.86
C PHE A 160 9.21 -8.06 2.42
N HIS A 161 10.13 -8.32 1.51
CA HIS A 161 9.94 -8.10 0.07
C HIS A 161 8.86 -9.04 -0.51
N VAL A 162 8.88 -10.33 -0.20
CA VAL A 162 7.82 -11.27 -0.59
C VAL A 162 6.50 -10.90 0.06
N TRP A 163 6.51 -10.62 1.36
CA TRP A 163 5.31 -10.27 2.11
C TRP A 163 4.60 -9.05 1.52
N SER A 164 5.34 -7.94 1.32
CA SER A 164 4.73 -6.72 0.77
C SER A 164 4.17 -6.91 -0.63
N GLN A 165 4.79 -7.72 -1.49
CA GLN A 165 4.25 -8.04 -2.80
C GLN A 165 2.94 -8.82 -2.71
N LYS A 166 2.89 -9.81 -1.83
CA LYS A 166 1.69 -10.63 -1.61
C LYS A 166 0.53 -9.78 -1.08
N GLU A 167 0.78 -8.95 -0.09
CA GLU A 167 -0.23 -8.05 0.47
C GLU A 167 -0.69 -7.01 -0.56
N ALA A 168 0.22 -6.41 -1.32
CA ALA A 168 -0.15 -5.46 -2.37
C ALA A 168 -1.04 -6.11 -3.43
N TYR A 169 -0.74 -7.34 -3.84
CA TYR A 169 -1.53 -8.08 -4.81
C TYR A 169 -2.95 -8.38 -4.28
N LEU A 170 -3.07 -8.89 -3.05
CA LEU A 170 -4.37 -9.14 -2.43
C LEU A 170 -5.20 -7.85 -2.25
N LYS A 171 -4.58 -6.77 -1.80
CA LYS A 171 -5.22 -5.45 -1.69
C LYS A 171 -5.68 -4.92 -3.06
N GLY A 172 -4.87 -5.16 -4.10
CA GLY A 172 -5.23 -4.81 -5.47
C GLY A 172 -6.47 -5.54 -5.93
N ARG A 173 -6.50 -6.85 -5.75
CA ARG A 173 -7.64 -7.71 -6.12
C ARG A 173 -8.91 -7.37 -5.33
N GLY A 174 -8.79 -7.00 -4.06
CA GLY A 174 -9.91 -6.81 -3.16
C GLY A 174 -10.55 -8.13 -2.72
N ASP A 175 -9.78 -9.22 -2.72
CA ASP A 175 -10.27 -10.55 -2.33
C ASP A 175 -10.00 -10.87 -0.84
N GLY A 176 -9.30 -9.98 -0.14
CA GLY A 176 -8.93 -10.14 1.27
C GLY A 176 -8.05 -11.36 1.55
N VAL A 177 -7.84 -11.62 2.84
CA VAL A 177 -6.99 -12.76 3.31
C VAL A 177 -7.59 -14.13 2.99
N VAL A 178 -8.87 -14.19 2.59
CA VAL A 178 -9.58 -15.44 2.25
C VAL A 178 -8.95 -16.14 1.04
N HIS A 179 -8.23 -15.40 0.21
CA HIS A 179 -7.57 -15.97 -0.97
C HIS A 179 -6.41 -16.92 -0.61
N GLY A 180 -5.82 -16.77 0.56
CA GLY A 180 -4.64 -17.52 1.01
C GLY A 180 -3.36 -17.03 0.33
N LEU A 181 -2.36 -16.73 1.12
CA LEU A 181 -1.08 -16.21 0.61
C LEU A 181 -0.24 -17.30 -0.09
N ASP A 182 -0.50 -18.56 0.19
CA ASP A 182 0.21 -19.71 -0.37
C ASP A 182 -0.28 -20.14 -1.77
N HIS A 183 -1.36 -19.55 -2.28
CA HIS A 183 -1.93 -19.92 -3.58
C HIS A 183 -1.28 -19.27 -4.79
N PHE A 184 -0.39 -18.32 -4.59
CA PHE A 184 0.33 -17.64 -5.66
C PHE A 184 1.78 -17.39 -5.26
N ASP A 185 2.64 -17.25 -6.24
CA ASP A 185 4.07 -17.02 -6.05
C ASP A 185 4.47 -15.65 -6.61
N VAL A 186 5.33 -14.97 -5.87
CA VAL A 186 5.94 -13.70 -6.29
C VAL A 186 7.47 -13.83 -6.36
N VAL A 187 8.11 -12.87 -6.98
CA VAL A 187 9.58 -12.82 -7.05
C VAL A 187 10.16 -12.67 -5.64
N ALA A 188 11.01 -13.62 -5.24
CA ALA A 188 11.63 -13.61 -3.92
C ALA A 188 13.03 -12.99 -3.90
N ASP A 189 13.72 -12.91 -5.03
CA ASP A 189 15.04 -12.30 -5.12
C ASP A 189 14.90 -10.77 -5.22
N LEU A 190 15.49 -10.07 -4.25
CA LEU A 190 15.54 -8.61 -4.20
C LEU A 190 16.19 -7.98 -5.44
N LEU A 191 17.09 -8.69 -6.11
CA LEU A 191 17.79 -8.18 -7.30
C LEU A 191 16.98 -8.30 -8.58
N GLU A 192 16.01 -9.19 -8.61
CA GLU A 192 15.10 -9.38 -9.76
C GLU A 192 13.92 -8.40 -9.72
N GLY A 193 13.79 -7.62 -8.66
CA GLY A 193 12.69 -6.69 -8.48
C GLY A 193 11.42 -7.36 -7.96
N ALA A 194 10.25 -6.97 -8.47
CA ALA A 194 8.96 -7.52 -8.06
C ALA A 194 8.19 -8.08 -9.25
N GLY A 195 7.41 -9.13 -9.02
CA GLY A 195 6.59 -9.75 -10.07
C GLY A 195 5.72 -10.88 -9.56
N LEU A 196 4.55 -11.05 -10.16
CA LEU A 196 3.69 -12.21 -9.96
C LEU A 196 4.17 -13.33 -10.89
N LEU A 197 4.58 -14.46 -10.31
CA LEU A 197 5.11 -15.60 -11.06
C LEU A 197 4.01 -16.58 -11.45
N THR A 198 3.08 -16.83 -10.55
CA THR A 198 1.94 -17.72 -10.77
C THR A 198 0.80 -17.41 -9.81
N ASP A 199 -0.42 -17.72 -10.21
CA ASP A 199 -1.58 -17.77 -9.31
C ASP A 199 -2.35 -19.06 -9.64
N ARG A 200 -2.42 -19.98 -8.67
CA ARG A 200 -3.03 -21.31 -8.86
C ARG A 200 -4.57 -21.26 -8.91
N LYS A 201 -5.17 -20.18 -8.44
CA LYS A 201 -6.62 -19.94 -8.53
C LYS A 201 -7.01 -19.13 -9.77
N ASP A 202 -6.08 -18.41 -10.35
CA ASP A 202 -6.29 -17.55 -11.51
C ASP A 202 -5.05 -17.60 -12.44
N PRO A 203 -4.94 -18.63 -13.28
CA PRO A 203 -3.78 -18.79 -14.17
C PRO A 203 -3.50 -17.62 -15.11
N CYS A 204 -4.51 -16.79 -15.39
CA CYS A 204 -4.36 -15.58 -16.23
C CYS A 204 -3.93 -14.35 -15.43
N ALA A 205 -3.79 -14.43 -14.11
CA ALA A 205 -3.45 -13.28 -13.27
C ALA A 205 -2.10 -12.66 -13.66
N THR A 206 -1.10 -13.47 -14.00
CA THR A 206 0.24 -13.00 -14.40
C THR A 206 0.24 -12.13 -15.65
N LEU A 207 -0.75 -12.30 -16.53
CA LEU A 207 -0.94 -11.48 -17.72
C LEU A 207 -1.59 -10.13 -17.40
N ARG A 208 -2.41 -10.11 -16.34
CA ARG A 208 -3.20 -8.92 -15.96
C ARG A 208 -2.54 -8.08 -14.88
N TRP A 209 -1.81 -8.68 -13.96
CA TRP A 209 -1.22 -7.97 -12.83
C TRP A 209 0.26 -7.73 -13.01
N LYS A 210 0.69 -6.52 -12.71
CA LYS A 210 2.09 -6.12 -12.64
C LYS A 210 2.42 -5.68 -11.23
N LEU A 211 3.53 -6.19 -10.70
CA LEU A 211 4.03 -5.83 -9.39
C LEU A 211 5.30 -5.01 -9.54
N PHE A 212 5.46 -4.04 -8.64
CA PHE A 212 6.61 -3.14 -8.59
C PHE A 212 7.13 -3.08 -7.16
N ALA A 213 8.43 -3.23 -6.99
CA ALA A 213 9.07 -2.98 -5.71
C ALA A 213 9.10 -1.47 -5.42
N LEU A 214 8.75 -1.12 -4.20
CA LEU A 214 8.86 0.24 -3.70
C LEU A 214 9.93 0.29 -2.61
N GLU A 215 10.68 1.38 -2.59
CA GLU A 215 11.70 1.67 -1.56
C GLU A 215 11.27 2.89 -0.74
N PRO A 216 10.41 2.70 0.27
CA PRO A 216 9.86 3.82 1.04
C PRO A 216 10.87 4.50 1.98
N GLY A 217 12.06 3.94 2.11
CA GLY A 217 13.14 4.39 2.97
C GLY A 217 13.84 3.24 3.71
N MET A 218 14.93 3.55 4.39
CA MET A 218 15.68 2.55 5.17
C MET A 218 14.80 1.88 6.21
N GLY A 219 14.93 0.56 6.33
CA GLY A 219 14.16 -0.24 7.29
C GLY A 219 12.73 -0.56 6.85
N PHE A 220 12.38 -0.31 5.60
CA PHE A 220 11.08 -0.64 5.03
C PHE A 220 11.20 -1.41 3.72
N ARG A 221 10.20 -2.21 3.42
CA ARG A 221 9.94 -2.77 2.09
C ARG A 221 8.50 -2.46 1.70
N GLY A 222 8.29 -2.16 0.44
CA GLY A 222 6.95 -1.89 -0.08
C GLY A 222 6.77 -2.49 -1.45
N ALA A 223 5.52 -2.64 -1.85
CA ALA A 223 5.16 -3.09 -3.18
C ALA A 223 3.88 -2.41 -3.67
N LEU A 224 3.79 -2.35 -4.99
CA LEU A 224 2.63 -1.87 -5.72
C LEU A 224 2.16 -2.99 -6.65
N ALA A 225 0.86 -3.25 -6.68
CA ALA A 225 0.23 -4.14 -7.63
C ALA A 225 -0.79 -3.36 -8.47
N VAL A 226 -0.71 -3.49 -9.78
CA VAL A 226 -1.59 -2.78 -10.73
C VAL A 226 -2.18 -3.79 -11.71
N GLU A 227 -3.48 -3.73 -11.93
CA GLU A 227 -4.13 -4.52 -12.97
C GLU A 227 -4.05 -3.81 -14.33
N GLY A 228 -3.86 -4.57 -15.40
CA GLY A 228 -3.78 -4.04 -16.76
C GLY A 228 -2.35 -4.00 -17.30
N GLY A 229 -2.06 -3.01 -18.16
CA GLY A 229 -0.77 -2.82 -18.82
C GLY A 229 0.36 -2.45 -17.85
N THR A 230 1.51 -2.10 -18.37
CA THR A 230 2.66 -1.62 -17.60
C THR A 230 2.55 -0.10 -17.41
N PRO A 231 2.13 0.39 -16.23
CA PRO A 231 1.97 1.82 -16.00
C PRO A 231 3.31 2.52 -15.81
N SER A 232 3.33 3.83 -16.03
CA SER A 232 4.38 4.72 -15.54
C SER A 232 4.15 5.01 -14.06
N VAL A 233 5.09 4.64 -13.20
CA VAL A 233 4.98 4.84 -11.74
C VAL A 233 5.75 6.09 -11.33
N HIS A 234 5.02 7.11 -10.85
CA HIS A 234 5.57 8.35 -10.34
C HIS A 234 5.51 8.36 -8.81
N ARG A 235 6.61 8.79 -8.17
CA ARG A 235 6.76 8.77 -6.71
C ARG A 235 6.88 10.20 -6.17
N TYR A 236 6.15 10.48 -5.12
CA TYR A 236 6.09 11.79 -4.48
C TYR A 236 6.17 11.67 -2.96
N ASP A 237 6.65 12.71 -2.31
CA ASP A 237 6.55 12.87 -0.86
C ASP A 237 5.41 13.83 -0.52
N TRP A 238 4.57 13.42 0.42
CA TRP A 238 3.53 14.25 1.00
C TRP A 238 4.06 14.93 2.26
N SER A 239 3.98 16.25 2.31
CA SER A 239 4.52 17.09 3.40
C SER A 239 3.45 17.97 4.02
#